data_7e7e0cb109722b38ea791ecb2791620b
#
_entry.id   7e7e0cb109722b38ea791ecb2791620b
#
_cell.length_a   1.000
_cell.length_b   1.000
_cell.length_c   1.000
_cell.angle_alpha   90.00
_cell.angle_beta   90.00
_cell.angle_gamma   90.00
#
_symmetry.space_group_name_H-M   'P 1'
#
loop_
_entity.id
_entity.type
_entity.pdbx_description
1 polymer ?
#
loop_
_entity_poly.entity_id
_entity_poly.type
_entity_poly.pdbx_seq_one_letter_code
_entity_poly.pdbx_strand_id
1 'polypeptide(L)'
;MCLLVFDWQPNQHFILSANRDEFYQRPTLPLAAWEDEPSIIAGRDLKHKGTWLGINKELKFASLTNVRVADAAPENPPSRGELVQLFLSSQDSSEVTLKRLLAKAGLYAPFNLIAGDLEQVWYLTNYPSPRLEAVPAGT
;
A
#
# COMPACT_ATOMS: atom_id res chain seq x y z
N MET A 1 -8.87 -12.12 6.90
CA MET A 1 -7.68 -12.25 6.03
C MET A 1 -7.92 -11.38 4.81
N CYS A 2 -6.99 -10.49 4.46
CA CYS A 2 -7.08 -9.72 3.21
C CYS A 2 -6.50 -10.57 2.08
N LEU A 3 -7.17 -10.56 0.93
CA LEU A 3 -6.71 -11.16 -0.32
C LEU A 3 -6.52 -10.05 -1.34
N LEU A 4 -5.47 -10.14 -2.13
CA LEU A 4 -5.19 -9.25 -3.23
C LEU A 4 -4.82 -10.10 -4.44
N VAL A 5 -5.47 -9.84 -5.56
CA VAL A 5 -5.21 -10.46 -6.87
C VAL A 5 -5.04 -9.35 -7.89
N PHE A 6 -4.06 -9.46 -8.75
CA PHE A 6 -3.86 -8.48 -9.81
C PHE A 6 -3.38 -9.13 -11.10
N ASP A 7 -3.61 -8.44 -12.21
CA ASP A 7 -3.07 -8.71 -13.54
C ASP A 7 -2.43 -7.43 -14.05
N TRP A 8 -1.17 -7.52 -14.46
CA TRP A 8 -0.40 -6.36 -14.88
C TRP A 8 0.35 -6.59 -16.19
N GLN A 9 0.13 -5.67 -17.12
CA GLN A 9 0.87 -5.56 -18.37
C GLN A 9 1.36 -4.12 -18.55
N PRO A 10 2.69 -3.89 -18.63
CA PRO A 10 3.25 -2.55 -18.73
C PRO A 10 2.62 -1.73 -19.87
N ASN A 11 2.28 -0.47 -19.59
CA ASN A 11 1.68 0.46 -20.53
C ASN A 11 0.38 0.00 -21.20
N GLN A 12 -0.25 -1.05 -20.69
CA GLN A 12 -1.53 -1.55 -21.19
C GLN A 12 -2.60 -1.49 -20.11
N HIS A 13 -2.43 -2.26 -19.03
CA HIS A 13 -3.38 -2.27 -17.93
C HIS A 13 -2.75 -2.72 -16.60
N PHE A 14 -3.37 -2.28 -15.55
CA PHE A 14 -3.25 -2.86 -14.22
C PHE A 14 -4.65 -3.07 -13.66
N ILE A 15 -5.02 -4.33 -13.45
CA ILE A 15 -6.30 -4.73 -12.86
C ILE A 15 -6.01 -5.29 -11.48
N LEU A 16 -6.65 -4.75 -10.46
CA LEU A 16 -6.50 -5.21 -9.09
C LEU A 16 -7.85 -5.43 -8.44
N SER A 17 -8.00 -6.58 -7.82
CA SER A 17 -9.13 -6.92 -6.96
C SER A 17 -8.62 -7.22 -5.55
N ALA A 18 -9.24 -6.64 -4.55
CA ALA A 18 -8.88 -6.86 -3.17
C ALA A 18 -10.11 -6.89 -2.27
N ASN A 19 -10.04 -7.65 -1.17
CA ASN A 19 -10.96 -7.53 -0.06
C ASN A 19 -10.24 -6.99 1.17
N ARG A 20 -10.95 -6.21 1.97
CA ARG A 20 -10.50 -5.80 3.30
C ARG A 20 -11.30 -6.58 4.35
N ASP A 21 -10.58 -7.34 5.16
CA ASP A 21 -11.14 -8.08 6.29
C ASP A 21 -10.75 -7.36 7.58
N GLU A 22 -11.71 -6.66 8.17
CA GLU A 22 -11.52 -5.81 9.34
C GLU A 22 -12.72 -5.88 10.28
N PHE A 23 -12.54 -5.53 11.55
CA PHE A 23 -13.62 -5.47 12.53
C PHE A 23 -14.66 -4.39 12.17
N TYR A 24 -15.96 -4.72 12.33
CA TYR A 24 -17.06 -3.78 12.03
C TYR A 24 -17.00 -2.49 12.85
N GLN A 25 -16.43 -2.53 14.05
CA GLN A 25 -16.28 -1.34 14.91
C GLN A 25 -15.17 -0.39 14.46
N ARG A 26 -14.38 -0.75 13.43
CA ARG A 26 -13.34 0.14 12.89
C ARG A 26 -13.93 1.04 11.80
N PRO A 27 -14.19 2.33 12.11
CA PRO A 27 -14.88 3.20 11.19
C PRO A 27 -13.99 3.53 9.98
N THR A 28 -14.61 3.53 8.81
CA THR A 28 -13.95 3.86 7.54
C THR A 28 -14.86 4.75 6.69
N LEU A 29 -14.26 5.61 5.87
CA LEU A 29 -14.94 6.32 4.81
C LEU A 29 -14.90 5.49 3.51
N PRO A 30 -15.93 5.59 2.67
CA PRO A 30 -15.96 4.97 1.35
C PRO A 30 -14.92 5.58 0.41
N LEU A 31 -14.75 4.96 -0.76
CA LEU A 31 -13.87 5.46 -1.82
C LEU A 31 -14.30 6.87 -2.26
N ALA A 32 -13.40 7.82 -2.11
CA ALA A 32 -13.58 9.21 -2.55
C ALA A 32 -12.22 9.92 -2.66
N ALA A 33 -12.18 11.07 -3.31
CA ALA A 33 -11.05 11.99 -3.19
C ALA A 33 -11.00 12.50 -1.75
N TRP A 34 -9.82 12.52 -1.15
CA TRP A 34 -9.67 12.99 0.23
C TRP A 34 -9.79 14.52 0.32
N GLU A 35 -10.46 15.02 1.34
CA GLU A 35 -10.66 16.48 1.52
C GLU A 35 -9.34 17.21 1.81
N ASP A 36 -8.48 16.61 2.63
CA ASP A 36 -7.18 17.15 3.03
C ASP A 36 -6.04 16.84 2.05
N GLU A 37 -6.25 15.90 1.11
CA GLU A 37 -5.30 15.54 0.08
C GLU A 37 -6.02 15.07 -1.21
N PRO A 38 -6.60 16.01 -2.00
CA PRO A 38 -7.49 15.69 -3.12
C PRO A 38 -6.82 14.97 -4.30
N SER A 39 -5.51 14.81 -4.28
CA SER A 39 -4.78 13.97 -5.25
C SER A 39 -5.02 12.47 -5.00
N ILE A 40 -5.31 12.08 -3.75
CA ILE A 40 -5.55 10.69 -3.37
C ILE A 40 -7.04 10.35 -3.51
N ILE A 41 -7.30 9.23 -4.16
CA ILE A 41 -8.63 8.62 -4.28
C ILE A 41 -8.56 7.25 -3.62
N ALA A 42 -9.18 7.13 -2.45
CA ALA A 42 -9.12 5.93 -1.62
C ALA A 42 -10.26 5.87 -0.61
N GLY A 43 -10.54 4.70 -0.06
CA GLY A 43 -11.21 4.60 1.23
C GLY A 43 -10.31 5.17 2.33
N ARG A 44 -10.86 5.50 3.50
CA ARG A 44 -10.04 6.04 4.60
C ARG A 44 -10.35 5.36 5.92
N ASP A 45 -9.32 4.89 6.58
CA ASP A 45 -9.40 4.42 7.96
C ASP A 45 -9.50 5.62 8.91
N LEU A 46 -10.61 5.76 9.61
CA LEU A 46 -10.83 6.91 10.50
C LEU A 46 -10.06 6.82 11.82
N LYS A 47 -9.58 5.64 12.19
CA LYS A 47 -8.81 5.44 13.41
C LYS A 47 -7.36 5.96 13.27
N HIS A 48 -6.71 5.64 12.15
CA HIS A 48 -5.30 5.99 11.92
C HIS A 48 -5.08 6.91 10.72
N LYS A 49 -6.16 7.34 10.05
CA LYS A 49 -6.16 8.32 8.95
C LYS A 49 -5.47 7.88 7.66
N GLY A 50 -4.94 6.65 7.59
CA GLY A 50 -4.35 6.05 6.39
C GLY A 50 -5.36 5.26 5.55
N THR A 51 -4.86 4.47 4.62
CA THR A 51 -5.67 3.59 3.78
C THR A 51 -4.97 2.26 3.50
N TRP A 52 -5.68 1.32 2.92
CA TRP A 52 -5.18 -0.02 2.54
C TRP A 52 -5.08 -0.21 1.03
N LEU A 53 -5.76 0.63 0.26
CA LEU A 53 -5.79 0.64 -1.21
C LEU A 53 -6.17 2.03 -1.68
N GLY A 54 -5.42 2.55 -2.64
CA GLY A 54 -5.73 3.83 -3.27
C GLY A 54 -4.96 4.06 -4.56
N ILE A 55 -5.40 5.09 -5.25
CA ILE A 55 -4.74 5.65 -6.43
C ILE A 55 -4.55 7.14 -6.24
N ASN A 56 -3.68 7.73 -7.04
CA ASN A 56 -3.59 9.19 -7.14
C ASN A 56 -3.84 9.68 -8.57
N LYS A 57 -3.93 11.00 -8.73
CA LYS A 57 -4.18 11.64 -10.03
C LYS A 57 -3.03 11.46 -11.03
N GLU A 58 -1.87 11.04 -10.58
CA GLU A 58 -0.68 10.74 -11.41
C GLU A 58 -0.63 9.25 -11.82
N LEU A 59 -1.73 8.51 -11.64
CA LEU A 59 -1.88 7.09 -11.94
C LEU A 59 -0.92 6.19 -11.14
N LYS A 60 -0.43 6.65 -10.00
CA LYS A 60 0.18 5.77 -9.01
C LYS A 60 -0.90 5.02 -8.25
N PHE A 61 -0.60 3.80 -7.88
CA PHE A 61 -1.48 2.99 -7.03
C PHE A 61 -0.66 2.29 -5.95
N ALA A 62 -1.31 1.98 -4.83
CA ALA A 62 -0.73 1.15 -3.78
C ALA A 62 -1.80 0.35 -3.07
N SER A 63 -1.49 -0.89 -2.75
CA SER A 63 -2.35 -1.77 -1.95
C SER A 63 -1.53 -2.55 -0.93
N LEU A 64 -2.05 -2.64 0.28
CA LEU A 64 -1.36 -3.23 1.43
C LEU A 64 -2.16 -4.38 2.01
N THR A 65 -1.46 -5.47 2.34
CA THR A 65 -2.00 -6.57 3.15
C THR A 65 -1.17 -6.77 4.41
N ASN A 66 -1.84 -7.13 5.49
CA ASN A 66 -1.20 -7.45 6.76
C ASN A 66 -0.66 -8.88 6.75
N VAL A 67 0.58 -9.06 7.22
CA VAL A 67 1.11 -10.38 7.55
C VAL A 67 0.85 -10.64 9.02
N ARG A 68 0.18 -11.75 9.33
CA ARG A 68 -0.14 -12.17 10.70
C ARG A 68 0.92 -13.15 11.17
N VAL A 69 1.82 -12.69 12.01
CA VAL A 69 2.86 -13.50 12.64
C VAL A 69 2.87 -13.16 14.13
N ALA A 70 2.89 -14.18 14.97
CA ALA A 70 3.03 -13.99 16.41
C ALA A 70 4.42 -13.37 16.70
N ASP A 71 4.44 -12.40 17.61
CA ASP A 71 5.65 -11.78 18.16
C ASP A 71 6.63 -11.13 17.16
N ALA A 72 6.16 -10.83 15.94
CA ALA A 72 7.00 -10.21 14.91
C ALA A 72 6.81 -8.68 14.76
N ALA A 73 5.98 -8.07 15.56
CA ALA A 73 5.75 -6.62 15.50
C ALA A 73 6.69 -5.87 16.47
N PRO A 74 7.24 -4.71 16.05
CA PRO A 74 7.92 -3.80 16.96
C PRO A 74 7.01 -3.33 18.09
N GLU A 75 7.60 -2.78 19.14
CA GLU A 75 6.82 -2.15 20.20
C GLU A 75 6.18 -0.84 19.68
N ASN A 76 4.86 -0.70 19.84
CA ASN A 76 4.08 0.46 19.36
C ASN A 76 4.32 0.85 17.88
N PRO A 77 4.15 -0.05 16.91
CA PRO A 77 4.43 0.24 15.52
C PRO A 77 3.45 1.28 14.95
N PRO A 78 3.88 2.14 14.02
CA PRO A 78 2.96 3.01 13.30
C PRO A 78 1.96 2.20 12.47
N SER A 79 0.85 2.83 12.09
CA SER A 79 -0.15 2.19 11.24
C SER A 79 0.41 1.89 9.85
N ARG A 80 0.30 0.63 9.40
CA ARG A 80 0.73 0.23 8.06
C ARG A 80 0.01 0.97 6.93
N GLY A 81 -1.23 1.42 7.16
CA GLY A 81 -1.99 2.24 6.19
C GLY A 81 -1.34 3.58 5.84
N GLU A 82 -0.44 4.07 6.69
CA GLU A 82 0.41 5.23 6.41
C GLU A 82 1.34 5.01 5.21
N LEU A 83 1.82 3.77 5.00
CA LEU A 83 2.70 3.44 3.87
C LEU A 83 2.05 3.70 2.52
N VAL A 84 0.77 3.35 2.37
CA VAL A 84 -0.01 3.62 1.16
C VAL A 84 -0.15 5.13 0.96
N GLN A 85 -0.50 5.87 2.00
CA GLN A 85 -0.61 7.33 1.92
C GLN A 85 0.72 7.98 1.54
N LEU A 86 1.82 7.65 2.22
CA LEU A 86 3.15 8.20 1.94
C LEU A 86 3.59 7.93 0.50
N PHE A 87 3.27 6.76 -0.05
CA PHE A 87 3.56 6.46 -1.44
C PHE A 87 2.74 7.32 -2.41
N LEU A 88 1.43 7.42 -2.19
CA LEU A 88 0.52 8.16 -3.07
C LEU A 88 0.71 9.69 -3.00
N SER A 89 1.17 10.21 -1.86
CA SER A 89 1.46 11.65 -1.66
C SER A 89 2.80 12.09 -2.25
N SER A 90 3.69 11.15 -2.54
CA SER A 90 5.06 11.48 -2.98
C SER A 90 5.07 12.00 -4.42
N GLN A 91 5.81 13.10 -4.63
CA GLN A 91 6.07 13.67 -5.97
C GLN A 91 7.28 13.01 -6.67
N ASP A 92 8.05 12.18 -5.95
CA ASP A 92 9.17 11.44 -6.53
C ASP A 92 8.68 10.24 -7.35
N SER A 93 9.56 9.65 -8.15
CA SER A 93 9.26 8.41 -8.86
C SER A 93 8.86 7.28 -7.91
N SER A 94 8.10 6.31 -8.41
CA SER A 94 7.67 5.15 -7.64
C SER A 94 8.85 4.42 -7.00
N GLU A 95 9.93 4.21 -7.74
CA GLU A 95 11.14 3.54 -7.26
C GLU A 95 11.82 4.30 -6.11
N VAL A 96 12.03 5.61 -6.26
CA VAL A 96 12.67 6.45 -5.23
C VAL A 96 11.83 6.45 -3.95
N THR A 97 10.52 6.59 -4.08
CA THR A 97 9.60 6.57 -2.94
C THR A 97 9.66 5.23 -2.21
N LEU A 98 9.60 4.11 -2.96
CA LEU A 98 9.63 2.77 -2.38
C LEU A 98 10.97 2.44 -1.71
N LYS A 99 12.09 2.92 -2.23
CA LYS A 99 13.40 2.79 -1.56
C LYS A 99 13.44 3.53 -0.22
N ARG A 100 12.79 4.70 -0.12
CA ARG A 100 12.64 5.40 1.19
C ARG A 100 11.76 4.62 2.17
N LEU A 101 10.66 4.04 1.68
CA LEU A 101 9.79 3.20 2.52
C LEU A 101 10.50 1.92 2.96
N LEU A 102 11.30 1.30 2.10
CA LEU A 102 12.14 0.14 2.44
C LEU A 102 13.07 0.46 3.61
N ALA A 103 13.72 1.62 3.61
CA ALA A 103 14.61 2.05 4.69
C ALA A 103 13.91 2.18 6.05
N LYS A 104 12.60 2.40 6.06
CA LYS A 104 11.76 2.52 7.26
C LYS A 104 10.92 1.27 7.55
N ALA A 105 10.97 0.26 6.69
CA ALA A 105 10.06 -0.88 6.75
C ALA A 105 10.11 -1.64 8.08
N GLY A 106 11.27 -1.69 8.72
CA GLY A 106 11.45 -2.33 10.03
C GLY A 106 10.72 -1.67 11.20
N LEU A 107 10.22 -0.43 11.03
CA LEU A 107 9.44 0.27 12.06
C LEU A 107 7.99 -0.24 12.14
N TYR A 108 7.51 -0.90 11.10
CA TYR A 108 6.11 -1.33 10.98
C TYR A 108 5.93 -2.79 11.38
N ALA A 109 4.74 -3.13 11.85
CA ALA A 109 4.33 -4.52 11.95
C ALA A 109 4.36 -5.19 10.57
N PRO A 110 4.54 -6.52 10.47
CA PRO A 110 4.69 -7.24 9.21
C PRO A 110 3.60 -6.94 8.17
N PHE A 111 4.04 -6.65 6.93
CA PHE A 111 3.16 -6.26 5.82
C PHE A 111 3.68 -6.72 4.46
N ASN A 112 2.78 -6.72 3.48
CA ASN A 112 3.08 -6.75 2.06
C ASN A 112 2.47 -5.50 1.41
N LEU A 113 3.20 -4.85 0.53
CA LEU A 113 2.76 -3.70 -0.26
C LEU A 113 3.03 -3.97 -1.75
N ILE A 114 1.99 -3.87 -2.57
CA ILE A 114 2.09 -3.78 -4.02
C ILE A 114 1.86 -2.32 -4.39
N ALA A 115 2.82 -1.71 -5.06
CA ALA A 115 2.73 -0.30 -5.42
C ALA A 115 3.50 0.00 -6.70
N GLY A 116 3.09 1.03 -7.41
CA GLY A 116 3.72 1.41 -8.66
C GLY A 116 2.87 2.37 -9.47
N ASP A 117 3.10 2.32 -10.77
CA ASP A 117 2.42 3.07 -11.80
C ASP A 117 2.21 2.20 -13.05
N LEU A 118 1.84 2.79 -14.20
CA LEU A 118 1.61 2.02 -15.42
C LEU A 118 2.90 1.48 -16.07
N GLU A 119 4.06 1.99 -15.68
CA GLU A 119 5.34 1.57 -16.26
C GLU A 119 5.99 0.45 -15.46
N GLN A 120 5.87 0.49 -14.12
CA GLN A 120 6.51 -0.47 -13.24
C GLN A 120 5.71 -0.70 -11.96
N VAL A 121 5.55 -1.97 -11.62
CA VAL A 121 4.97 -2.44 -10.36
C VAL A 121 6.06 -3.04 -9.48
N TRP A 122 5.94 -2.81 -8.19
CA TRP A 122 6.89 -3.23 -7.17
C TRP A 122 6.18 -3.96 -6.03
N TYR A 123 6.89 -4.94 -5.46
CA TYR A 123 6.53 -5.62 -4.24
C TYR A 123 7.51 -5.23 -3.13
N LEU A 124 6.98 -4.64 -2.06
CA LEU A 124 7.72 -4.29 -0.86
C LEU A 124 7.16 -5.08 0.33
N THR A 125 8.02 -5.76 1.06
CA THR A 125 7.65 -6.43 2.32
C THR A 125 8.73 -6.20 3.36
N ASN A 126 8.38 -6.34 4.63
CA ASN A 126 9.35 -6.36 5.73
C ASN A 126 9.43 -7.73 6.42
N TYR A 127 8.76 -8.76 5.88
CA TYR A 127 8.76 -10.10 6.49
C TYR A 127 9.14 -11.19 5.47
N PRO A 128 10.01 -12.17 5.84
CA PRO A 128 10.76 -12.26 7.10
C PRO A 128 11.89 -11.23 7.25
N SER A 129 12.22 -10.53 6.18
CA SER A 129 13.20 -9.43 6.16
C SER A 129 12.78 -8.37 5.14
N PRO A 130 13.17 -7.09 5.34
CA PRO A 130 12.86 -6.02 4.39
C PRO A 130 13.45 -6.30 3.00
N ARG A 131 12.60 -6.26 1.96
CA ARG A 131 13.01 -6.37 0.55
C ARG A 131 12.06 -5.63 -0.36
N LEU A 132 12.60 -5.17 -1.47
CA LEU A 132 11.89 -4.50 -2.56
C LEU A 132 12.24 -5.21 -3.87
N GLU A 133 11.23 -5.67 -4.59
CA GLU A 133 11.39 -6.44 -5.83
C GLU A 133 10.51 -5.84 -6.92
N ALA A 134 11.06 -5.70 -8.12
CA ALA A 134 10.25 -5.38 -9.29
C ALA A 134 9.37 -6.57 -9.66
N VAL A 135 8.09 -6.33 -9.89
CA VAL A 135 7.14 -7.36 -10.33
C VAL A 135 7.35 -7.59 -11.83
N PRO A 136 7.58 -8.84 -12.28
CA PRO A 136 7.74 -9.12 -13.71
C PRO A 136 6.48 -8.78 -14.51
N ALA A 137 6.67 -8.30 -15.75
CA ALA A 137 5.58 -8.10 -16.69
C ALA A 137 4.81 -9.41 -16.93
N GLY A 138 3.50 -9.32 -17.08
CA GLY A 138 2.64 -10.50 -17.28
C GLY A 138 2.31 -11.27 -15.99
N THR A 139 2.53 -10.65 -14.85
CA THR A 139 2.17 -11.21 -13.54
C THR A 139 0.72 -10.96 -13.21
#